data_a6fb1e411f721de3748ef4a6df2a4a65
#
_entry.id   a6fb1e411f721de3748ef4a6df2a4a65
#
_cell.length_a   1.000
_cell.length_b   1.000
_cell.length_c   1.000
_cell.angle_alpha   90.00
_cell.angle_beta   90.00
_cell.angle_gamma   90.00
#
_symmetry.space_group_name_H-M   'P 1'
#
loop_
_entity.id
_entity.type
_entity.pdbx_description
1 polymer ?
#
loop_
_entity_poly.entity_id
_entity_poly.type
_entity_poly.pdbx_seq_one_letter_code
_entity_poly.pdbx_strand_id
1 'polypeptide(L)'
;MRKQLFNIIEPSDNLTTVEKIYDVFMVCAIVVSLLPLTSKTTTSFYITLDAITTIIFIIDYFLRFITADYKLNQGKLSFVKYPFTFLAITDLIAILSSVLFWNNTFKLLKIIRMVRTIRVFKLFRYSKSLNLLISVLKRQKEALFIVGALVITYIFISALVIFNVEPDTFKNFFDALYWSTISLTTVGYGDIYAVSEIGKLITMISSILGVAIIALPVSIMTAGYLEEIEKEDTELN
;
A
#
# COMPACT_ATOMS: atom_id res chain seq x y z
N MET A 1 -3.48 -11.64 32.51
CA MET A 1 -4.07 -10.46 31.88
C MET A 1 -3.27 -9.95 30.67
N ARG A 2 -1.99 -9.49 30.78
CA ARG A 2 -1.22 -8.96 29.61
C ARG A 2 -1.05 -9.97 28.48
N LYS A 3 -0.73 -11.25 28.77
CA LYS A 3 -0.61 -12.33 27.77
C LYS A 3 -1.95 -12.62 27.08
N GLN A 4 -3.05 -12.55 27.78
CA GLN A 4 -4.39 -12.73 27.20
C GLN A 4 -4.75 -11.56 26.25
N LEU A 5 -4.43 -10.32 26.66
CA LEU A 5 -4.57 -9.14 25.80
C LEU A 5 -3.70 -9.25 24.55
N PHE A 6 -2.47 -9.70 24.69
CA PHE A 6 -1.58 -9.93 23.55
C PHE A 6 -2.19 -10.92 22.54
N ASN A 7 -2.70 -12.05 23.01
CA ASN A 7 -3.32 -13.06 22.15
C ASN A 7 -4.56 -12.51 21.41
N ILE A 8 -5.37 -11.64 22.05
CA ILE A 8 -6.55 -11.04 21.40
C ILE A 8 -6.16 -10.02 20.31
N ILE A 9 -5.07 -9.28 20.53
CA ILE A 9 -4.71 -8.12 19.70
C ILE A 9 -3.78 -8.51 18.54
N GLU A 10 -2.93 -9.52 18.74
CA GLU A 10 -1.98 -9.98 17.72
C GLU A 10 -2.58 -11.17 16.96
N PRO A 11 -2.66 -11.09 15.62
CA PRO A 11 -3.22 -12.17 14.80
C PRO A 11 -2.42 -13.46 15.03
N SER A 12 -3.12 -14.55 15.38
CA SER A 12 -2.55 -15.89 15.52
C SER A 12 -3.14 -16.83 14.46
N ASP A 13 -2.48 -17.97 14.21
CA ASP A 13 -2.94 -18.92 13.18
C ASP A 13 -4.24 -19.62 13.58
N ASN A 14 -4.45 -19.83 14.88
CA ASN A 14 -5.68 -20.39 15.44
C ASN A 14 -6.51 -19.32 16.13
N LEU A 15 -7.21 -18.50 15.33
CA LEU A 15 -8.04 -17.41 15.83
C LEU A 15 -9.20 -17.92 16.68
N THR A 16 -9.24 -17.51 17.92
CA THR A 16 -10.43 -17.64 18.76
C THR A 16 -11.56 -16.73 18.25
N THR A 17 -12.80 -17.03 18.61
CA THR A 17 -13.96 -16.19 18.20
C THR A 17 -13.80 -14.74 18.63
N VAL A 18 -13.17 -14.50 19.79
CA VAL A 18 -12.93 -13.14 20.32
C VAL A 18 -11.92 -12.36 19.45
N GLU A 19 -10.86 -13.02 19.02
CA GLU A 19 -9.85 -12.43 18.11
C GLU A 19 -10.47 -12.05 16.77
N LYS A 20 -11.29 -12.94 16.19
CA LYS A 20 -12.01 -12.64 14.93
C LYS A 20 -12.94 -11.43 15.07
N ILE A 21 -13.67 -11.33 16.17
CA ILE A 21 -14.57 -10.19 16.42
C ILE A 21 -13.75 -8.89 16.54
N TYR A 22 -12.61 -8.94 17.23
CA TYR A 22 -11.73 -7.78 17.37
C TYR A 22 -11.17 -7.33 16.01
N ASP A 23 -10.69 -8.26 15.19
CA ASP A 23 -10.15 -7.96 13.86
C ASP A 23 -11.22 -7.35 12.95
N VAL A 24 -12.41 -7.95 12.90
CA VAL A 24 -13.55 -7.40 12.12
C VAL A 24 -13.94 -6.01 12.61
N PHE A 25 -14.01 -5.82 13.93
CA PHE A 25 -14.31 -4.50 14.52
C PHE A 25 -13.28 -3.46 14.10
N MET A 26 -11.99 -3.79 14.16
CA MET A 26 -10.91 -2.87 13.78
C MET A 26 -10.90 -2.59 12.27
N VAL A 27 -11.15 -3.59 11.43
CA VAL A 27 -11.31 -3.39 9.98
C VAL A 27 -12.49 -2.43 9.70
N CYS A 28 -13.64 -2.66 10.33
CA CYS A 28 -14.79 -1.75 10.22
C CYS A 28 -14.44 -0.33 10.69
N ALA A 29 -13.75 -0.18 11.82
CA ALA A 29 -13.31 1.13 12.32
C ALA A 29 -12.38 1.85 11.34
N ILE A 30 -11.47 1.12 10.68
CA ILE A 30 -10.60 1.68 9.64
C ILE A 30 -11.41 2.13 8.43
N VAL A 31 -12.32 1.30 7.90
CA VAL A 31 -13.17 1.65 6.76
C VAL A 31 -14.02 2.89 7.09
N VAL A 32 -14.67 2.91 8.26
CA VAL A 32 -15.47 4.04 8.72
C VAL A 32 -14.62 5.31 8.85
N SER A 33 -13.36 5.20 9.30
CA SER A 33 -12.44 6.34 9.42
C SER A 33 -12.05 6.96 8.07
N LEU A 34 -12.29 6.29 6.95
CA LEU A 34 -12.04 6.81 5.61
C LEU A 34 -13.23 7.60 5.05
N LEU A 35 -14.45 7.42 5.59
CA LEU A 35 -15.65 8.13 5.12
C LEU A 35 -15.51 9.66 5.13
N PRO A 36 -14.89 10.30 6.15
CA PRO A 36 -14.66 11.74 6.12
C PRO A 36 -13.78 12.22 4.96
N LEU A 37 -12.97 11.33 4.35
CA LEU A 37 -12.10 11.67 3.24
C LEU A 37 -12.84 11.72 1.89
N THR A 38 -14.00 11.10 1.79
CA THR A 38 -14.84 11.10 0.57
C THR A 38 -15.57 12.42 0.37
N SER A 39 -15.69 13.26 1.41
CA SER A 39 -16.37 14.55 1.34
C SER A 39 -15.39 15.72 1.30
N LYS A 40 -15.65 16.70 0.45
CA LYS A 40 -14.90 17.97 0.42
C LYS A 40 -15.35 18.93 1.52
N THR A 41 -16.55 18.74 2.10
CA THR A 41 -17.13 19.58 3.15
C THR A 41 -16.98 18.91 4.50
N THR A 42 -16.56 19.67 5.51
CA THR A 42 -16.45 19.22 6.90
C THR A 42 -17.80 19.43 7.60
N THR A 43 -18.62 18.40 7.65
CA THR A 43 -19.85 18.40 8.43
C THR A 43 -19.56 17.95 9.85
N SER A 44 -20.32 18.42 10.84
CA SER A 44 -20.20 18.00 12.26
C SER A 44 -20.24 16.46 12.40
N PHE A 45 -21.01 15.78 11.58
CA PHE A 45 -21.07 14.32 11.54
C PHE A 45 -19.69 13.70 11.24
N TYR A 46 -18.98 14.19 10.21
CA TYR A 46 -17.65 13.66 9.85
C TYR A 46 -16.58 13.98 10.90
N ILE A 47 -16.69 15.12 11.57
CA ILE A 47 -15.78 15.49 12.67
C ILE A 47 -15.98 14.53 13.84
N THR A 48 -17.22 14.25 14.22
CA THR A 48 -17.54 13.30 15.31
C THR A 48 -17.09 11.88 14.97
N LEU A 49 -17.31 11.45 13.74
CA LEU A 49 -16.90 10.13 13.27
C LEU A 49 -15.37 9.96 13.31
N ASP A 50 -14.64 10.98 12.85
CA ASP A 50 -13.17 11.02 12.91
C ASP A 50 -12.66 11.01 14.36
N ALA A 51 -13.32 11.73 15.27
CA ALA A 51 -12.99 11.73 16.68
C ALA A 51 -13.16 10.35 17.32
N ILE A 52 -14.31 9.70 17.09
CA ILE A 52 -14.60 8.37 17.66
C ILE A 52 -13.57 7.35 17.14
N THR A 53 -13.34 7.30 15.82
CA THR A 53 -12.39 6.35 15.24
C THR A 53 -10.95 6.61 15.69
N THR A 54 -10.58 7.87 15.89
CA THR A 54 -9.27 8.24 16.42
C THR A 54 -9.09 7.77 17.86
N ILE A 55 -10.11 7.90 18.71
CA ILE A 55 -10.08 7.38 20.10
C ILE A 55 -9.89 5.86 20.09
N ILE A 56 -10.60 5.15 19.23
CA ILE A 56 -10.43 3.68 19.06
C ILE A 56 -8.98 3.36 18.68
N PHE A 57 -8.38 4.10 17.74
CA PHE A 57 -6.99 3.88 17.33
C PHE A 57 -5.97 4.21 18.42
N ILE A 58 -6.23 5.22 19.25
CA ILE A 58 -5.39 5.53 20.40
C ILE A 58 -5.42 4.38 21.41
N ILE A 59 -6.60 3.86 21.71
CA ILE A 59 -6.77 2.72 22.62
C ILE A 59 -6.04 1.49 22.07
N ASP A 60 -6.24 1.13 20.81
CA ASP A 60 -5.55 0.02 20.14
C ASP A 60 -4.03 0.18 20.21
N TYR A 61 -3.50 1.36 19.88
CA TYR A 61 -2.07 1.64 19.96
C TYR A 61 -1.53 1.46 21.39
N PHE A 62 -2.26 1.94 22.39
CA PHE A 62 -1.84 1.84 23.79
C PHE A 62 -1.84 0.40 24.29
N LEU A 63 -2.84 -0.40 23.93
CA LEU A 63 -2.91 -1.82 24.22
C LEU A 63 -1.73 -2.58 23.60
N ARG A 64 -1.38 -2.29 22.37
CA ARG A 64 -0.22 -2.88 21.69
C ARG A 64 1.11 -2.42 22.27
N PHE A 65 1.19 -1.17 22.67
CA PHE A 65 2.38 -0.66 23.37
C PHE A 65 2.63 -1.39 24.68
N ILE A 66 1.58 -1.60 25.50
CA ILE A 66 1.68 -2.34 26.78
C ILE A 66 2.10 -3.80 26.55
N THR A 67 1.78 -4.40 25.42
CA THR A 67 2.09 -5.80 25.07
C THR A 67 3.32 -5.96 24.18
N ALA A 68 4.06 -4.87 23.91
CA ALA A 68 5.20 -4.85 22.97
C ALA A 68 6.34 -5.79 23.36
N ASP A 69 6.50 -6.09 24.66
CA ASP A 69 7.49 -7.03 25.17
C ASP A 69 7.24 -8.48 24.72
N TYR A 70 5.98 -8.89 24.60
CA TYR A 70 5.62 -10.21 24.06
C TYR A 70 5.87 -10.33 22.57
N LYS A 71 5.70 -9.23 21.82
CA LYS A 71 5.92 -9.20 20.36
C LYS A 71 7.38 -9.22 19.97
N LEU A 72 8.21 -8.38 20.62
CA LEU A 72 9.61 -8.18 20.24
C LEU A 72 10.58 -9.06 21.02
N ASN A 73 10.13 -9.73 22.10
CA ASN A 73 10.94 -10.63 22.95
C ASN A 73 12.28 -10.04 23.42
N GLN A 74 12.36 -8.70 23.60
CA GLN A 74 13.58 -7.97 24.00
C GLN A 74 13.45 -7.30 25.38
N GLY A 75 12.50 -7.77 26.21
CA GLY A 75 12.27 -7.22 27.54
C GLY A 75 11.97 -5.73 27.53
N LYS A 76 12.60 -4.94 28.40
CA LYS A 76 12.36 -3.49 28.49
C LYS A 76 12.71 -2.68 27.22
N LEU A 77 13.65 -3.18 26.40
CA LEU A 77 14.02 -2.53 25.14
C LEU A 77 12.88 -2.60 24.11
N SER A 78 11.96 -3.52 24.24
CA SER A 78 10.78 -3.65 23.38
C SER A 78 9.92 -2.38 23.38
N PHE A 79 9.76 -1.72 24.53
CA PHE A 79 8.96 -0.48 24.64
C PHE A 79 9.60 0.70 23.92
N VAL A 80 10.95 0.75 23.83
CA VAL A 80 11.66 1.80 23.10
C VAL A 80 11.64 1.52 21.59
N LYS A 81 11.77 0.25 21.20
CA LYS A 81 11.82 -0.13 19.78
C LYS A 81 10.45 -0.18 19.12
N TYR A 82 9.39 -0.48 19.87
CA TYR A 82 8.04 -0.65 19.32
C TYR A 82 7.56 0.57 18.53
N PRO A 83 7.68 1.84 19.00
CA PRO A 83 7.23 3.01 18.25
C PRO A 83 7.94 3.19 16.89
N PHE A 84 9.13 2.61 16.72
CA PHE A 84 9.90 2.65 15.47
C PHE A 84 9.63 1.47 14.55
N THR A 85 8.75 0.55 14.90
CA THR A 85 8.30 -0.50 13.98
C THR A 85 7.39 0.11 12.91
N PHE A 86 7.44 -0.45 11.68
CA PHE A 86 6.67 0.05 10.53
C PHE A 86 5.18 0.21 10.88
N LEU A 87 4.56 -0.81 11.50
CA LEU A 87 3.15 -0.80 11.86
C LEU A 87 2.83 0.21 12.98
N ALA A 88 3.73 0.43 13.94
CA ALA A 88 3.52 1.43 14.98
C ALA A 88 3.67 2.85 14.43
N ILE A 89 4.58 3.07 13.49
CA ILE A 89 4.71 4.36 12.78
C ILE A 89 3.44 4.68 12.01
N THR A 90 2.86 3.72 11.29
CA THR A 90 1.59 3.93 10.56
C THR A 90 0.45 4.26 11.51
N ASP A 91 0.40 3.62 12.69
CA ASP A 91 -0.58 3.94 13.73
C ASP A 91 -0.41 5.37 14.27
N LEU A 92 0.83 5.76 14.58
CA LEU A 92 1.14 7.11 15.08
C LEU A 92 0.79 8.19 14.06
N ILE A 93 1.14 7.98 12.78
CA ILE A 93 0.79 8.92 11.70
C ILE A 93 -0.74 9.04 11.57
N ALA A 94 -1.45 7.91 11.65
CA ALA A 94 -2.91 7.90 11.59
C ALA A 94 -3.55 8.70 12.72
N ILE A 95 -3.07 8.56 13.96
CA ILE A 95 -3.54 9.30 15.14
C ILE A 95 -3.16 10.78 15.03
N LEU A 96 -1.89 11.07 14.75
CA LEU A 96 -1.35 12.43 14.69
C LEU A 96 -2.06 13.27 13.62
N SER A 97 -2.35 12.69 12.46
CA SER A 97 -3.07 13.37 11.39
C SER A 97 -4.47 13.84 11.78
N SER A 98 -5.15 13.14 12.70
CA SER A 98 -6.45 13.56 13.23
C SER A 98 -6.34 14.62 14.29
N VAL A 99 -5.43 14.42 15.24
CA VAL A 99 -5.21 15.39 16.34
C VAL A 99 -4.77 16.75 15.81
N LEU A 100 -3.87 16.78 14.82
CA LEU A 100 -3.43 18.01 14.17
C LEU A 100 -4.55 18.72 13.39
N PHE A 101 -5.52 17.96 12.87
CA PHE A 101 -6.66 18.55 12.19
C PHE A 101 -7.63 19.29 13.13
N TRP A 102 -7.76 18.85 14.39
CA TRP A 102 -8.60 19.52 15.37
C TRP A 102 -8.05 20.90 15.76
N ASN A 103 -6.75 21.12 15.63
CA ASN A 103 -6.12 22.41 15.82
C ASN A 103 -6.11 23.20 14.50
N ASN A 104 -7.12 24.03 14.27
CA ASN A 104 -7.34 24.84 13.06
C ASN A 104 -6.21 25.83 12.69
N THR A 105 -5.08 25.81 13.40
CA THR A 105 -4.00 26.82 13.29
C THR A 105 -3.07 26.59 12.09
N PHE A 106 -3.15 25.43 11.42
CA PHE A 106 -2.18 25.10 10.38
C PHE A 106 -2.74 25.25 8.96
N LYS A 107 -2.12 26.17 8.17
CA LYS A 107 -2.35 26.31 6.72
C LYS A 107 -2.07 25.02 5.91
N LEU A 108 -1.46 24.02 6.53
CA LEU A 108 -1.13 22.69 5.98
C LEU A 108 -2.31 21.68 6.02
N LEU A 109 -3.53 22.12 6.36
CA LEU A 109 -4.71 21.25 6.48
C LEU A 109 -4.97 20.36 5.25
N LYS A 110 -4.60 20.83 4.06
CA LYS A 110 -4.75 20.04 2.83
C LYS A 110 -3.80 18.83 2.81
N ILE A 111 -2.55 19.01 3.22
CA ILE A 111 -1.54 17.95 3.29
C ILE A 111 -1.90 16.96 4.41
N ILE A 112 -2.30 17.46 5.58
CA ILE A 112 -2.73 16.63 6.71
C ILE A 112 -3.92 15.74 6.32
N ARG A 113 -4.87 16.27 5.52
CA ARG A 113 -5.99 15.48 5.00
C ARG A 113 -5.50 14.32 4.11
N MET A 114 -4.49 14.55 3.25
CA MET A 114 -3.90 13.49 2.44
C MET A 114 -3.16 12.45 3.29
N VAL A 115 -2.45 12.87 4.33
CA VAL A 115 -1.75 11.96 5.26
C VAL A 115 -2.73 11.00 5.98
N ARG A 116 -3.98 11.40 6.19
CA ARG A 116 -5.01 10.51 6.76
C ARG A 116 -5.26 9.25 5.94
N THR A 117 -5.03 9.27 4.63
CA THR A 117 -5.17 8.05 3.79
C THR A 117 -4.23 6.93 4.22
N ILE A 118 -3.13 7.26 4.90
CA ILE A 118 -2.16 6.29 5.45
C ILE A 118 -2.84 5.31 6.44
N ARG A 119 -4.00 5.66 7.02
CA ARG A 119 -4.79 4.74 7.86
C ARG A 119 -5.12 3.42 7.16
N VAL A 120 -5.23 3.40 5.84
CA VAL A 120 -5.45 2.18 5.06
C VAL A 120 -4.36 1.13 5.34
N PHE A 121 -3.14 1.56 5.59
CA PHE A 121 -2.04 0.63 5.91
C PHE A 121 -2.24 -0.12 7.25
N LYS A 122 -3.13 0.34 8.12
CA LYS A 122 -3.52 -0.43 9.31
C LYS A 122 -4.18 -1.76 8.94
N LEU A 123 -4.81 -1.88 7.76
CA LEU A 123 -5.40 -3.13 7.27
C LEU A 123 -4.38 -4.26 7.14
N PHE A 124 -3.11 -3.95 6.85
CA PHE A 124 -2.05 -4.96 6.77
C PHE A 124 -1.91 -5.77 8.07
N ARG A 125 -2.28 -5.20 9.21
CA ARG A 125 -2.19 -5.87 10.50
C ARG A 125 -3.28 -6.92 10.71
N TYR A 126 -4.47 -6.70 10.15
CA TYR A 126 -5.67 -7.50 10.39
C TYR A 126 -5.95 -8.50 9.26
N SER A 127 -5.17 -8.51 8.20
CA SER A 127 -5.36 -9.38 7.05
C SER A 127 -4.22 -10.38 6.91
N LYS A 128 -4.51 -11.66 7.12
CA LYS A 128 -3.55 -12.76 6.88
C LYS A 128 -3.10 -12.77 5.42
N SER A 129 -4.03 -12.61 4.48
CA SER A 129 -3.72 -12.58 3.05
C SER A 129 -2.77 -11.44 2.66
N LEU A 130 -2.90 -10.25 3.29
CA LEU A 130 -1.96 -9.16 3.06
C LEU A 130 -0.58 -9.44 3.65
N ASN A 131 -0.51 -10.08 4.82
CA ASN A 131 0.77 -10.51 5.40
C ASN A 131 1.46 -11.56 4.53
N LEU A 132 0.70 -12.52 3.98
CA LEU A 132 1.18 -13.49 3.01
C LEU A 132 1.77 -12.79 1.78
N LEU A 133 1.06 -11.84 1.19
CA LEU A 133 1.57 -11.05 0.05
C LEU A 133 2.86 -10.30 0.39
N ILE A 134 2.97 -9.74 1.60
CA ILE A 134 4.20 -9.08 2.06
C ILE A 134 5.35 -10.08 2.19
N SER A 135 5.09 -11.30 2.68
CA SER A 135 6.08 -12.39 2.74
C SER A 135 6.60 -12.73 1.34
N VAL A 136 5.70 -12.93 0.38
CA VAL A 136 6.03 -13.18 -1.03
C VAL A 136 6.87 -12.04 -1.61
N LEU A 137 6.45 -10.78 -1.42
CA LEU A 137 7.21 -9.60 -1.88
C LEU A 137 8.63 -9.57 -1.30
N LYS A 138 8.78 -9.85 -0.01
CA LYS A 138 10.10 -9.90 0.65
C LYS A 138 10.97 -11.02 0.10
N ARG A 139 10.39 -12.17 -0.16
CA ARG A 139 11.09 -13.34 -0.67
C ARG A 139 11.51 -13.17 -2.12
N GLN A 140 10.63 -12.61 -2.95
CA GLN A 140 10.86 -12.40 -4.38
C GLN A 140 11.51 -11.03 -4.70
N LYS A 141 11.97 -10.29 -3.68
CA LYS A 141 12.47 -8.91 -3.83
C LYS A 141 13.56 -8.76 -4.89
N GLU A 142 14.48 -9.74 -5.01
CA GLU A 142 15.60 -9.66 -5.96
C GLU A 142 15.10 -9.84 -7.40
N ALA A 143 14.24 -10.83 -7.63
CA ALA A 143 13.61 -11.04 -8.92
C ALA A 143 12.73 -9.85 -9.35
N LEU A 144 11.93 -9.34 -8.41
CA LEU A 144 11.07 -8.16 -8.64
C LEU A 144 11.90 -6.90 -8.88
N PHE A 145 13.05 -6.74 -8.23
CA PHE A 145 13.96 -5.62 -8.48
C PHE A 145 14.55 -5.65 -9.88
N ILE A 146 15.00 -6.83 -10.34
CA ILE A 146 15.54 -7.01 -11.69
C ILE A 146 14.47 -6.71 -12.74
N VAL A 147 13.27 -7.26 -12.57
CA VAL A 147 12.15 -7.00 -13.49
C VAL A 147 11.70 -5.55 -13.43
N GLY A 148 11.67 -4.93 -12.24
CA GLY A 148 11.38 -3.51 -12.11
C GLY A 148 12.39 -2.62 -12.84
N ALA A 149 13.68 -2.93 -12.75
CA ALA A 149 14.73 -2.24 -13.51
C ALA A 149 14.53 -2.41 -15.02
N LEU A 150 14.16 -3.63 -15.48
CA LEU A 150 13.86 -3.89 -16.88
C LEU A 150 12.65 -3.08 -17.37
N VAL A 151 11.57 -3.02 -16.58
CA VAL A 151 10.38 -2.20 -16.87
C VAL A 151 10.75 -0.73 -17.02
N ILE A 152 11.49 -0.17 -16.07
CA ILE A 152 11.90 1.24 -16.10
C ILE A 152 12.79 1.50 -17.33
N THR A 153 13.75 0.63 -17.62
CA THR A 153 14.63 0.74 -18.77
C THR A 153 13.82 0.70 -20.07
N TYR A 154 12.86 -0.22 -20.18
CA TYR A 154 11.98 -0.31 -21.32
C TYR A 154 11.14 0.98 -21.54
N ILE A 155 10.52 1.50 -20.48
CA ILE A 155 9.76 2.76 -20.55
C ILE A 155 10.65 3.89 -21.07
N PHE A 156 11.88 3.99 -20.54
CA PHE A 156 12.82 5.04 -20.91
C PHE A 156 13.28 4.91 -22.38
N ILE A 157 13.61 3.72 -22.83
CA ILE A 157 14.02 3.47 -24.23
C ILE A 157 12.84 3.74 -25.18
N SER A 158 11.65 3.24 -24.87
CA SER A 158 10.45 3.45 -25.69
C SER A 158 10.10 4.94 -25.78
N ALA A 159 10.23 5.68 -24.67
CA ALA A 159 10.06 7.12 -24.66
C ALA A 159 11.08 7.86 -25.53
N LEU A 160 12.37 7.47 -25.44
CA LEU A 160 13.42 8.07 -26.30
C LEU A 160 13.15 7.83 -27.78
N VAL A 161 12.73 6.62 -28.15
CA VAL A 161 12.46 6.29 -29.55
C VAL A 161 11.30 7.11 -30.07
N ILE A 162 10.15 7.11 -29.37
CA ILE A 162 8.96 7.83 -29.86
C ILE A 162 9.14 9.36 -29.85
N PHE A 163 9.86 9.89 -28.87
CA PHE A 163 10.17 11.32 -28.78
C PHE A 163 10.96 11.83 -29.99
N ASN A 164 11.90 11.00 -30.51
CA ASN A 164 12.70 11.37 -31.68
C ASN A 164 11.97 11.13 -33.02
N VAL A 165 11.04 10.17 -33.04
CA VAL A 165 10.32 9.83 -34.27
C VAL A 165 9.09 10.70 -34.50
N GLU A 166 8.46 11.17 -33.42
CA GLU A 166 7.21 11.97 -33.42
C GLU A 166 7.38 13.34 -32.73
N PRO A 167 8.32 14.21 -33.17
CA PRO A 167 8.60 15.46 -32.48
C PRO A 167 7.40 16.45 -32.51
N ASP A 168 6.52 16.34 -33.49
CA ASP A 168 5.33 17.19 -33.58
C ASP A 168 4.24 16.83 -32.58
N THR A 169 4.14 15.53 -32.21
CA THR A 169 3.18 15.00 -31.24
C THR A 169 3.71 15.10 -29.82
N PHE A 170 4.95 14.70 -29.61
CA PHE A 170 5.60 14.69 -28.29
C PHE A 170 6.50 15.93 -28.15
N LYS A 171 5.90 17.04 -27.70
CA LYS A 171 6.58 18.34 -27.57
C LYS A 171 7.69 18.38 -26.53
N ASN A 172 7.60 17.52 -25.53
CA ASN A 172 8.59 17.37 -24.47
C ASN A 172 8.79 15.88 -24.12
N PHE A 173 9.92 15.55 -23.55
CA PHE A 173 10.27 14.19 -23.19
C PHE A 173 9.34 13.59 -22.15
N PHE A 174 8.75 14.42 -21.28
CA PHE A 174 7.81 13.96 -20.26
C PHE A 174 6.52 13.40 -20.88
N ASP A 175 6.03 14.00 -21.96
CA ASP A 175 4.86 13.48 -22.70
C ASP A 175 5.15 12.10 -23.30
N ALA A 176 6.36 11.90 -23.84
CA ALA A 176 6.79 10.61 -24.36
C ALA A 176 6.94 9.57 -23.25
N LEU A 177 7.48 9.95 -22.08
CA LEU A 177 7.61 9.08 -20.91
C LEU A 177 6.24 8.69 -20.36
N TYR A 178 5.32 9.64 -20.26
CA TYR A 178 3.93 9.40 -19.89
C TYR A 178 3.26 8.42 -20.86
N TRP A 179 3.34 8.67 -22.16
CA TRP A 179 2.78 7.80 -23.19
C TRP A 179 3.37 6.37 -23.10
N SER A 180 4.68 6.23 -22.98
CA SER A 180 5.34 4.91 -22.84
C SER A 180 4.86 4.16 -21.61
N THR A 181 4.65 4.88 -20.49
CA THR A 181 4.15 4.30 -19.25
C THR A 181 2.71 3.80 -19.41
N ILE A 182 1.80 4.61 -19.93
CA ILE A 182 0.39 4.23 -20.10
C ILE A 182 0.20 3.15 -21.17
N SER A 183 1.08 3.11 -22.18
CA SER A 183 1.08 2.07 -23.21
C SER A 183 1.57 0.75 -22.66
N LEU A 184 2.70 0.72 -21.95
CA LEU A 184 3.23 -0.47 -21.32
C LEU A 184 2.25 -1.07 -20.31
N THR A 185 1.65 -0.25 -19.46
CA THR A 185 0.68 -0.68 -18.44
C THR A 185 -0.69 -1.02 -19.00
N THR A 186 -0.86 -0.96 -20.32
CA THR A 186 -2.12 -1.24 -21.05
C THR A 186 -3.30 -0.34 -20.67
N VAL A 187 -3.04 0.83 -20.05
CA VAL A 187 -4.07 1.82 -19.68
C VAL A 187 -4.57 2.56 -20.92
N GLY A 188 -3.67 3.12 -21.75
CA GLY A 188 -3.96 3.67 -23.05
C GLY A 188 -5.07 4.71 -23.09
N TYR A 189 -4.97 5.82 -22.34
CA TYR A 189 -6.01 6.88 -22.31
C TYR A 189 -6.34 7.45 -23.68
N GLY A 190 -5.38 7.41 -24.66
CA GLY A 190 -5.59 7.92 -26.01
C GLY A 190 -5.57 9.45 -26.14
N ASP A 191 -5.11 10.13 -25.11
CA ASP A 191 -4.91 11.58 -25.08
C ASP A 191 -3.67 12.03 -25.85
N ILE A 192 -2.61 11.19 -25.86
CA ILE A 192 -1.39 11.34 -26.66
C ILE A 192 -1.10 10.00 -27.34
N TYR A 193 -0.87 9.99 -28.65
CA TYR A 193 -0.58 8.79 -29.43
C TYR A 193 0.23 9.09 -30.69
N ALA A 194 0.93 8.11 -31.23
CA ALA A 194 1.69 8.22 -32.47
C ALA A 194 0.77 8.41 -33.68
N VAL A 195 1.04 9.41 -34.50
CA VAL A 195 0.23 9.80 -35.66
C VAL A 195 0.84 9.28 -36.95
N SER A 196 2.19 9.36 -37.10
CA SER A 196 2.89 8.95 -38.30
C SER A 196 2.86 7.40 -38.48
N GLU A 197 3.06 6.93 -39.69
CA GLU A 197 3.12 5.48 -39.99
C GLU A 197 4.28 4.82 -39.28
N ILE A 198 5.44 5.50 -39.19
CA ILE A 198 6.62 4.98 -38.48
C ILE A 198 6.34 4.93 -36.97
N GLY A 199 5.74 5.97 -36.40
CA GLY A 199 5.35 6.00 -35.00
C GLY A 199 4.35 4.90 -34.66
N LYS A 200 3.37 4.63 -35.51
CA LYS A 200 2.42 3.52 -35.37
C LYS A 200 3.11 2.15 -35.39
N LEU A 201 4.07 1.96 -36.32
CA LEU A 201 4.84 0.71 -36.40
C LEU A 201 5.65 0.49 -35.12
N ILE A 202 6.32 1.53 -34.63
CA ILE A 202 7.05 1.48 -33.33
C ILE A 202 6.10 1.15 -32.20
N THR A 203 4.92 1.77 -32.17
CA THR A 203 3.89 1.48 -31.16
C THR A 203 3.46 0.02 -31.18
N MET A 204 3.24 -0.58 -32.35
CA MET A 204 2.87 -1.99 -32.50
C MET A 204 3.95 -2.91 -31.92
N ILE A 205 5.21 -2.68 -32.28
CA ILE A 205 6.35 -3.47 -31.76
C ILE A 205 6.48 -3.29 -30.25
N SER A 206 6.44 -2.05 -29.78
CA SER A 206 6.49 -1.72 -28.35
C SER A 206 5.36 -2.38 -27.57
N SER A 207 4.14 -2.42 -28.10
CA SER A 207 3.00 -3.03 -27.42
C SER A 207 3.20 -4.54 -27.23
N ILE A 208 3.70 -5.25 -28.23
CA ILE A 208 3.98 -6.70 -28.13
C ILE A 208 5.06 -6.97 -27.08
N LEU A 209 6.16 -6.24 -27.12
CA LEU A 209 7.23 -6.36 -26.14
C LEU A 209 6.76 -5.95 -24.74
N GLY A 210 5.96 -4.90 -24.66
CA GLY A 210 5.41 -4.38 -23.39
C GLY A 210 4.56 -5.40 -22.65
N VAL A 211 3.66 -6.09 -23.35
CA VAL A 211 2.84 -7.17 -22.78
C VAL A 211 3.71 -8.28 -22.19
N ALA A 212 4.76 -8.70 -22.90
CA ALA A 212 5.68 -9.72 -22.42
C ALA A 212 6.42 -9.27 -21.15
N ILE A 213 6.86 -8.01 -21.10
CA ILE A 213 7.59 -7.45 -19.96
C ILE A 213 6.68 -7.30 -18.73
N ILE A 214 5.44 -6.81 -18.89
CA ILE A 214 4.54 -6.61 -17.76
C ILE A 214 4.00 -7.93 -17.20
N ALA A 215 4.03 -9.02 -17.96
CA ALA A 215 3.66 -10.34 -17.49
C ALA A 215 4.67 -10.92 -16.48
N LEU A 216 5.94 -10.51 -16.52
CA LEU A 216 6.99 -11.06 -15.65
C LEU A 216 6.73 -10.83 -14.16
N PRO A 217 6.49 -9.59 -13.67
CA PRO A 217 6.22 -9.38 -12.24
C PRO A 217 4.96 -10.11 -11.77
N VAL A 218 3.94 -10.21 -12.62
CA VAL A 218 2.71 -10.96 -12.32
C VAL A 218 3.02 -12.44 -12.13
N SER A 219 3.79 -13.05 -13.02
CA SER A 219 4.18 -14.45 -12.95
C SER A 219 5.02 -14.76 -11.70
N ILE A 220 5.99 -13.89 -11.36
CA ILE A 220 6.82 -14.02 -10.15
C ILE A 220 5.97 -13.98 -8.89
N MET A 221 5.04 -13.02 -8.82
CA MET A 221 4.15 -12.88 -7.67
C MET A 221 3.20 -14.07 -7.55
N THR A 222 2.63 -14.55 -8.64
CA THR A 222 1.74 -15.71 -8.64
C THR A 222 2.46 -16.97 -8.20
N ALA A 223 3.65 -17.25 -8.74
CA ALA A 223 4.45 -18.41 -8.35
C ALA A 223 4.84 -18.35 -6.86
N GLY A 224 5.31 -17.19 -6.40
CA GLY A 224 5.66 -17.00 -4.99
C GLY A 224 4.47 -17.13 -4.05
N TYR A 225 3.28 -16.69 -4.46
CA TYR A 225 2.05 -16.82 -3.68
C TYR A 225 1.61 -18.29 -3.55
N LEU A 226 1.64 -19.05 -4.64
CA LEU A 226 1.31 -20.48 -4.62
C LEU A 226 2.28 -21.28 -3.75
N GLU A 227 3.58 -21.00 -3.86
CA GLU A 227 4.61 -21.65 -3.04
C GLU A 227 4.41 -21.37 -1.53
N GLU A 228 3.96 -20.18 -1.16
CA GLU A 228 3.73 -19.82 0.24
C GLU A 228 2.48 -20.52 0.79
N ILE A 229 1.40 -20.66 0.00
CA ILE A 229 0.21 -21.42 0.39
C ILE A 229 0.55 -22.91 0.59
N GLU A 230 1.27 -23.54 -0.33
CA GLU A 230 1.66 -24.94 -0.19
C GLU A 230 2.47 -25.22 1.10
N LYS A 231 3.30 -24.24 1.51
CA LYS A 231 4.04 -24.35 2.77
C LYS A 231 3.13 -24.28 3.99
N GLU A 232 2.21 -23.32 4.02
CA GLU A 232 1.23 -23.23 5.10
C GLU A 232 0.44 -24.53 5.24
N ASP A 233 -0.02 -25.11 4.12
CA ASP A 233 -0.76 -26.38 4.13
C ASP A 233 0.09 -27.57 4.59
N THR A 234 1.39 -27.57 4.31
CA THR A 234 2.32 -28.65 4.72
C THR A 234 2.67 -28.54 6.21
N GLU A 235 2.71 -27.35 6.78
CA GLU A 235 2.98 -27.12 8.21
C GLU A 235 1.75 -27.43 9.10
N LEU A 236 0.54 -27.47 8.52
CA LEU A 236 -0.71 -27.77 9.21
C LEU A 236 -1.05 -29.27 9.25
N ASN A 237 -0.39 -30.12 8.44
CA ASN A 237 -0.55 -31.58 8.37
C ASN A 237 0.61 -32.31 9.08
#